data_a872fee66a8252c651379fae6444644e
#
_entry.id   a872fee66a8252c651379fae6444644e
#
_cell.length_a   1.000
_cell.length_b   1.000
_cell.length_c   1.000
_cell.angle_alpha   90.00
_cell.angle_beta   90.00
_cell.angle_gamma   90.00
#
_symmetry.space_group_name_H-M   'P 1'
#
loop_
_entity.id
_entity.type
_entity.pdbx_description
1 polymer ?
#
loop_
_entity_poly.entity_id
_entity_poly.type
_entity_poly.pdbx_seq_one_letter_code
_entity_poly.pdbx_strand_id
1 'polypeptide(L)'
;STSRRQRQMCIRDSNKTVTMKLDEIGALLKLEFITHSYPHDWRTKKPIIFRATDQWFCSLDKIRDKLLSEIDNVNWLNEWGHIRIYNMIRDRGDWCISRQRTWGVPIPIFYCEDGTPIIEQEVFDHISELFREHGSNVWFERDEKDLLPEGYTNEHSPNGIFKKEKDIMDVWFDSGSSHTGVMVERGFNYPVDLYFEGSDQYRGWFNSSLIIGVAAHGKAPYK
;
A
#
# COMPACT_ATOMS: atom_id res chain seq x y z
N SER A 1 14.01 -1.67 -28.81
CA SER A 1 12.91 -1.25 -28.03
C SER A 1 11.56 -1.12 -28.77
N THR A 2 11.17 -2.19 -29.42
CA THR A 2 9.87 -2.36 -30.10
C THR A 2 8.69 -2.32 -29.11
N SER A 3 8.88 -2.72 -27.85
CA SER A 3 7.82 -2.78 -26.85
C SER A 3 7.23 -1.41 -26.42
N ARG A 4 8.02 -0.32 -26.46
CA ARG A 4 7.54 1.03 -26.11
C ARG A 4 6.70 1.69 -27.20
N ARG A 5 7.04 1.49 -28.47
CA ARG A 5 6.23 1.95 -29.61
C ARG A 5 4.90 1.18 -29.72
N GLN A 6 4.94 -0.12 -29.47
CA GLN A 6 3.74 -0.97 -29.46
C GLN A 6 2.73 -0.52 -28.40
N ARG A 7 3.15 -0.20 -27.16
CA ARG A 7 2.23 0.25 -26.11
C ARG A 7 1.52 1.58 -26.43
N GLN A 8 2.19 2.53 -27.05
CA GLN A 8 1.56 3.79 -27.45
C GLN A 8 0.64 3.65 -28.66
N MET A 9 0.98 2.80 -29.61
CA MET A 9 0.09 2.43 -30.70
C MET A 9 -1.16 1.72 -30.17
N CYS A 10 -1.00 0.75 -29.26
CA CYS A 10 -2.13 -0.01 -28.71
C CYS A 10 -3.19 0.87 -28.03
N ILE A 11 -2.85 1.94 -27.33
CA ILE A 11 -3.86 2.80 -26.66
C ILE A 11 -4.70 3.55 -27.70
N ARG A 12 -4.07 4.18 -28.71
CA ARG A 12 -4.78 4.89 -29.78
C ARG A 12 -5.59 3.96 -30.67
N ASP A 13 -5.02 2.82 -31.00
CA ASP A 13 -5.67 1.82 -31.85
C ASP A 13 -6.80 1.11 -31.09
N SER A 14 -6.63 0.86 -29.77
CA SER A 14 -7.70 0.28 -28.95
C SER A 14 -8.93 1.18 -28.87
N ASN A 15 -8.75 2.49 -28.65
CA ASN A 15 -9.88 3.42 -28.63
C ASN A 15 -10.67 3.40 -29.93
N LYS A 16 -9.97 3.42 -31.07
CA LYS A 16 -10.60 3.32 -32.38
C LYS A 16 -11.27 1.96 -32.59
N THR A 17 -10.59 0.87 -32.27
CA THR A 17 -11.11 -0.50 -32.46
C THR A 17 -12.35 -0.75 -31.61
N VAL A 18 -12.34 -0.33 -30.34
CA VAL A 18 -13.50 -0.45 -29.45
C VAL A 18 -14.68 0.36 -29.98
N THR A 19 -14.45 1.60 -30.39
CA THR A 19 -15.51 2.45 -30.95
C THR A 19 -16.11 1.84 -32.20
N MET A 20 -15.27 1.37 -33.13
CA MET A 20 -15.73 0.70 -34.36
C MET A 20 -16.54 -0.59 -34.05
N LYS A 21 -16.09 -1.36 -33.05
CA LYS A 21 -16.81 -2.57 -32.65
C LYS A 21 -18.16 -2.28 -32.02
N LEU A 22 -18.25 -1.23 -31.21
CA LEU A 22 -19.52 -0.79 -30.62
C LEU A 22 -20.50 -0.30 -31.71
N ASP A 23 -19.99 0.39 -32.73
CA ASP A 23 -20.78 0.82 -33.88
C ASP A 23 -21.30 -0.39 -34.70
N GLU A 24 -20.41 -1.34 -34.99
CA GLU A 24 -20.75 -2.57 -35.74
C GLU A 24 -21.87 -3.37 -35.08
N ILE A 25 -21.88 -3.48 -33.75
CA ILE A 25 -22.89 -4.23 -33.00
C ILE A 25 -24.11 -3.38 -32.60
N GLY A 26 -24.20 -2.13 -33.07
CA GLY A 26 -25.29 -1.21 -32.75
C GLY A 26 -25.37 -0.73 -31.30
N ALA A 27 -24.26 -0.84 -30.55
CA ALA A 27 -24.17 -0.44 -29.14
C ALA A 27 -23.56 0.95 -28.96
N LEU A 28 -23.10 1.61 -30.02
CA LEU A 28 -22.55 2.95 -29.97
C LEU A 28 -23.66 3.98 -29.92
N LEU A 29 -23.84 4.62 -28.78
CA LEU A 29 -24.85 5.66 -28.60
C LEU A 29 -24.44 6.98 -29.26
N LYS A 30 -23.20 7.40 -29.06
CA LYS A 30 -22.63 8.64 -29.60
C LYS A 30 -21.11 8.61 -29.53
N LEU A 31 -20.44 9.21 -30.52
CA LEU A 31 -19.00 9.47 -30.48
C LEU A 31 -18.78 11.00 -30.54
N GLU A 32 -18.04 11.49 -29.56
CA GLU A 32 -17.59 12.90 -29.52
C GLU A 32 -16.10 12.97 -29.29
N PHE A 33 -15.46 13.95 -29.93
CA PHE A 33 -14.06 14.30 -29.63
C PHE A 33 -14.03 15.46 -28.66
N ILE A 34 -13.35 15.25 -27.53
CA ILE A 34 -13.18 16.27 -26.51
C ILE A 34 -11.69 16.55 -26.28
N THR A 35 -11.39 17.80 -25.92
CA THR A 35 -10.05 18.18 -25.45
C THR A 35 -10.11 18.32 -23.95
N HIS A 36 -9.29 17.56 -23.25
CA HIS A 36 -9.21 17.60 -21.79
C HIS A 36 -7.79 17.34 -21.29
N SER A 37 -7.51 17.66 -20.03
CA SER A 37 -6.27 17.29 -19.37
C SER A 37 -6.21 15.78 -19.19
N TYR A 38 -5.12 15.16 -19.63
CA TYR A 38 -4.90 13.72 -19.48
C TYR A 38 -3.67 13.45 -18.61
N PRO A 39 -3.73 12.53 -17.65
CA PRO A 39 -2.61 12.24 -16.78
C PRO A 39 -1.44 11.65 -17.54
N HIS A 40 -0.25 12.17 -17.25
CA HIS A 40 1.02 11.72 -17.81
C HIS A 40 1.96 11.29 -16.70
N ASP A 41 2.77 10.28 -16.99
CA ASP A 41 3.87 9.90 -16.09
C ASP A 41 4.83 11.09 -15.93
N TRP A 42 5.09 11.46 -14.68
CA TRP A 42 5.85 12.67 -14.36
C TRP A 42 7.32 12.62 -14.82
N ARG A 43 7.90 11.41 -14.95
CA ARG A 43 9.28 11.22 -15.44
C ARG A 43 9.34 11.20 -16.96
N THR A 44 8.57 10.34 -17.58
CA THR A 44 8.61 10.12 -19.02
C THR A 44 7.78 11.11 -19.80
N LYS A 45 6.92 11.88 -19.16
CA LYS A 45 5.96 12.83 -19.75
C LYS A 45 5.03 12.19 -20.79
N LYS A 46 4.82 10.87 -20.69
CA LYS A 46 3.96 10.12 -21.60
C LYS A 46 2.60 9.86 -20.97
N PRO A 47 1.52 9.77 -21.80
CA PRO A 47 0.22 9.37 -21.30
C PRO A 47 0.29 8.04 -20.55
N ILE A 48 -0.39 7.97 -19.42
CA ILE A 48 -0.57 6.70 -18.68
C ILE A 48 -1.81 5.97 -19.16
N ILE A 49 -1.95 4.71 -18.79
CA ILE A 49 -3.19 3.94 -18.95
C ILE A 49 -3.76 3.63 -17.56
N PHE A 50 -5.09 3.66 -17.46
CA PHE A 50 -5.79 3.16 -16.31
C PHE A 50 -5.94 1.65 -16.45
N ARG A 51 -5.55 0.93 -15.41
CA ARG A 51 -5.59 -0.52 -15.36
C ARG A 51 -6.11 -0.98 -14.00
N ALA A 52 -7.12 -1.82 -13.99
CA ALA A 52 -7.52 -2.54 -12.80
C ALA A 52 -6.50 -3.67 -12.52
N THR A 53 -6.06 -3.77 -11.30
CA THR A 53 -5.17 -4.82 -10.79
C THR A 53 -5.59 -5.18 -9.39
N ASP A 54 -5.33 -6.42 -8.99
CA ASP A 54 -5.49 -6.82 -7.60
C ASP A 54 -4.54 -6.01 -6.73
N GLN A 55 -5.03 -5.56 -5.58
CA GLN A 55 -4.28 -4.71 -4.67
C GLN A 55 -4.58 -5.09 -3.22
N TRP A 56 -3.60 -4.89 -2.36
CA TRP A 56 -3.79 -5.00 -0.92
C TRP A 56 -4.28 -3.66 -0.35
N PHE A 57 -5.38 -3.73 0.39
CA PHE A 57 -5.97 -2.59 1.10
C PHE A 57 -5.98 -2.83 2.60
N CYS A 58 -5.56 -1.82 3.33
CA CYS A 58 -5.73 -1.77 4.77
C CYS A 58 -7.05 -1.04 5.08
N SER A 59 -8.04 -1.75 5.58
CA SER A 59 -9.30 -1.14 5.96
C SER A 59 -9.14 -0.35 7.26
N LEU A 60 -9.61 0.89 7.25
CA LEU A 60 -9.58 1.78 8.40
C LEU A 60 -10.86 1.73 9.24
N ASP A 61 -11.91 1.11 8.75
CA ASP A 61 -13.24 1.17 9.39
C ASP A 61 -13.22 0.66 10.83
N LYS A 62 -12.48 -0.43 11.10
CA LYS A 62 -12.39 -1.00 12.45
C LYS A 62 -11.65 -0.14 13.47
N ILE A 63 -10.80 0.77 13.01
CA ILE A 63 -9.94 1.62 13.87
C ILE A 63 -10.27 3.10 13.74
N ARG A 64 -11.20 3.49 12.88
CA ARG A 64 -11.53 4.90 12.58
C ARG A 64 -11.90 5.69 13.83
N ASP A 65 -12.82 5.18 14.64
CA ASP A 65 -13.25 5.86 15.87
C ASP A 65 -12.09 6.03 16.85
N LYS A 66 -11.22 5.02 16.92
CA LYS A 66 -10.00 5.10 17.74
C LYS A 66 -9.02 6.13 17.20
N LEU A 67 -8.82 6.19 15.87
CA LEU A 67 -7.99 7.20 15.23
C LEU A 67 -8.49 8.61 15.52
N LEU A 68 -9.79 8.87 15.39
CA LEU A 68 -10.39 10.17 15.69
C LEU A 68 -10.24 10.55 17.16
N SER A 69 -10.47 9.61 18.07
CA SER A 69 -10.25 9.80 19.51
C SER A 69 -8.78 10.10 19.84
N GLU A 70 -7.84 9.45 19.18
CA GLU A 70 -6.42 9.72 19.40
C GLU A 70 -5.98 11.08 18.85
N ILE A 71 -6.59 11.56 17.76
CA ILE A 71 -6.36 12.91 17.25
C ILE A 71 -6.77 13.98 18.29
N ASP A 72 -7.87 13.76 18.99
CA ASP A 72 -8.34 14.66 20.05
C ASP A 72 -7.42 14.68 21.28
N ASN A 73 -6.64 13.62 21.47
CA ASN A 73 -5.66 13.52 22.58
C ASN A 73 -4.29 14.14 22.27
N VAL A 74 -4.03 14.49 21.01
CA VAL A 74 -2.76 15.10 20.58
C VAL A 74 -2.80 16.61 20.79
N ASN A 75 -1.71 17.16 21.29
CA ASN A 75 -1.53 18.61 21.43
C ASN A 75 -1.10 19.25 20.10
N TRP A 76 -2.07 19.72 19.33
CA TRP A 76 -1.83 20.42 18.07
C TRP A 76 -1.41 21.85 18.32
N LEU A 77 -0.17 22.21 18.03
CA LEU A 77 0.33 23.56 18.21
C LEU A 77 -0.43 24.62 17.38
N ASN A 78 -1.09 24.18 16.30
CA ASN A 78 -2.00 25.01 15.51
C ASN A 78 -3.38 24.32 15.47
N GLU A 79 -4.41 24.97 15.93
CA GLU A 79 -5.78 24.45 15.95
C GLU A 79 -6.28 23.97 14.58
N TRP A 80 -5.92 24.67 13.51
CA TRP A 80 -6.26 24.25 12.16
C TRP A 80 -5.64 22.90 11.77
N GLY A 81 -4.54 22.52 12.40
CA GLY A 81 -3.89 21.21 12.22
C GLY A 81 -4.78 20.07 12.70
N HIS A 82 -5.37 20.22 13.90
CA HIS A 82 -6.35 19.29 14.43
C HIS A 82 -7.52 19.11 13.47
N ILE A 83 -8.18 20.20 13.09
CA ILE A 83 -9.33 20.18 12.17
C ILE A 83 -8.97 19.48 10.85
N ARG A 84 -7.78 19.76 10.33
CA ARG A 84 -7.32 19.21 9.05
C ARG A 84 -7.12 17.70 9.12
N ILE A 85 -6.38 17.19 10.10
CA ILE A 85 -6.12 15.75 10.23
C ILE A 85 -7.40 14.99 10.57
N TYR A 86 -8.24 15.56 11.44
CA TYR A 86 -9.53 14.99 11.84
C TYR A 86 -10.42 14.74 10.61
N ASN A 87 -10.64 15.77 9.79
CA ASN A 87 -11.43 15.64 8.57
C ASN A 87 -10.80 14.66 7.57
N MET A 88 -9.48 14.66 7.44
CA MET A 88 -8.78 13.73 6.56
C MET A 88 -8.96 12.27 6.98
N ILE A 89 -8.96 11.97 8.26
CA ILE A 89 -9.15 10.60 8.78
C ILE A 89 -10.63 10.21 8.74
N ARG A 90 -11.53 11.13 9.12
CA ARG A 90 -12.97 10.89 9.08
C ARG A 90 -13.44 10.46 7.68
N ASP A 91 -12.99 11.18 6.67
CA ASP A 91 -13.45 11.02 5.28
C ASP A 91 -12.52 10.10 4.46
N ARG A 92 -11.51 9.48 5.08
CA ARG A 92 -10.55 8.62 4.41
C ARG A 92 -11.14 7.26 4.07
N GLY A 93 -11.00 6.84 2.82
CA GLY A 93 -11.22 5.46 2.41
C GLY A 93 -10.08 4.53 2.83
N ASP A 94 -10.18 3.26 2.46
CA ASP A 94 -9.17 2.26 2.71
C ASP A 94 -7.82 2.65 2.10
N TRP A 95 -6.76 2.26 2.76
CA TRP A 95 -5.40 2.56 2.30
C TRP A 95 -4.89 1.44 1.40
N CYS A 96 -4.75 1.71 0.10
CA CYS A 96 -4.05 0.82 -0.81
C CYS A 96 -2.57 0.79 -0.44
N ILE A 97 -2.12 -0.31 0.18
CA ILE A 97 -0.74 -0.45 0.70
C ILE A 97 0.22 -1.11 -0.29
N SER A 98 -0.28 -1.80 -1.31
CA SER A 98 0.56 -2.49 -2.30
C SER A 98 1.05 -1.58 -3.41
N ARG A 99 2.27 -1.83 -3.88
CA ARG A 99 2.90 -1.12 -5.01
C ARG A 99 3.63 -2.10 -5.91
N GLN A 100 3.44 -1.96 -7.21
CA GLN A 100 4.13 -2.72 -8.25
C GLN A 100 5.45 -2.03 -8.60
N ARG A 101 6.44 -2.14 -7.70
CA ARG A 101 7.78 -1.55 -7.85
C ARG A 101 8.83 -2.58 -7.47
N THR A 102 10.05 -2.37 -7.95
CA THR A 102 11.18 -3.27 -7.67
C THR A 102 11.89 -2.92 -6.36
N TRP A 103 11.84 -1.67 -5.94
CA TRP A 103 12.52 -1.18 -4.74
C TRP A 103 11.49 -0.84 -3.65
N GLY A 104 11.60 -1.49 -2.50
CA GLY A 104 10.78 -1.26 -1.31
C GLY A 104 10.71 -2.49 -0.42
N VAL A 105 10.03 -2.36 0.73
CA VAL A 105 9.81 -3.44 1.67
C VAL A 105 8.72 -4.38 1.10
N PRO A 106 8.96 -5.70 1.02
CA PRO A 106 7.97 -6.64 0.50
C PRO A 106 6.76 -6.75 1.41
N ILE A 107 5.63 -7.12 0.84
CA ILE A 107 4.44 -7.54 1.60
C ILE A 107 4.62 -9.03 1.94
N PRO A 108 4.78 -9.41 3.22
CA PRO A 108 5.15 -10.78 3.60
C PRO A 108 3.95 -11.74 3.61
N ILE A 109 3.28 -11.86 2.48
CA ILE A 109 2.10 -12.72 2.31
C ILE A 109 2.44 -13.86 1.34
N PHE A 110 2.01 -15.07 1.71
CA PHE A 110 1.99 -16.21 0.81
C PHE A 110 0.58 -16.53 0.38
N TYR A 111 0.47 -17.17 -0.77
CA TYR A 111 -0.79 -17.70 -1.31
C TYR A 111 -0.69 -19.21 -1.40
N CYS A 112 -1.75 -19.87 -1.01
CA CYS A 112 -1.96 -21.29 -1.21
C CYS A 112 -2.23 -21.64 -2.68
N GLU A 113 -2.30 -22.92 -3.00
CA GLU A 113 -2.58 -23.43 -4.36
C GLU A 113 -3.91 -22.93 -4.92
N ASP A 114 -4.91 -22.81 -4.08
CA ASP A 114 -6.24 -22.29 -4.43
C ASP A 114 -6.33 -20.76 -4.48
N GLY A 115 -5.23 -20.06 -4.17
CA GLY A 115 -5.15 -18.61 -4.12
C GLY A 115 -5.51 -17.98 -2.76
N THR A 116 -5.80 -18.79 -1.74
CA THR A 116 -6.07 -18.30 -0.39
C THR A 116 -4.81 -17.66 0.21
N PRO A 117 -4.86 -16.41 0.71
CA PRO A 117 -3.72 -15.78 1.36
C PRO A 117 -3.49 -16.37 2.76
N ILE A 118 -2.24 -16.57 3.13
CA ILE A 118 -1.83 -16.99 4.47
C ILE A 118 -1.68 -15.75 5.35
N ILE A 119 -2.58 -15.62 6.33
CA ILE A 119 -2.61 -14.52 7.30
C ILE A 119 -2.53 -15.14 8.70
N GLU A 120 -1.37 -15.67 9.03
CA GLU A 120 -1.12 -16.40 10.26
C GLU A 120 0.03 -15.74 11.03
N GLN A 121 -0.17 -15.54 12.34
CA GLN A 121 0.79 -14.85 13.18
C GLN A 121 2.14 -15.59 13.23
N GLU A 122 2.12 -16.91 13.29
CA GLU A 122 3.34 -17.73 13.30
C GLU A 122 4.20 -17.50 12.06
N VAL A 123 3.57 -17.40 10.88
CA VAL A 123 4.28 -17.13 9.63
C VAL A 123 4.85 -15.71 9.64
N PHE A 124 4.08 -14.72 10.11
CA PHE A 124 4.57 -13.34 10.24
C PHE A 124 5.73 -13.20 11.21
N ASP A 125 5.65 -13.86 12.35
CA ASP A 125 6.73 -13.84 13.36
C ASP A 125 8.01 -14.48 12.79
N HIS A 126 7.90 -15.62 12.12
CA HIS A 126 9.01 -16.26 11.44
C HIS A 126 9.66 -15.36 10.38
N ILE A 127 8.86 -14.74 9.51
CA ILE A 127 9.38 -13.81 8.50
C ILE A 127 10.01 -12.57 9.13
N SER A 128 9.44 -12.07 10.21
CA SER A 128 10.00 -10.93 10.97
C SER A 128 11.41 -11.26 11.50
N GLU A 129 11.63 -12.47 12.03
CA GLU A 129 12.96 -12.89 12.48
C GLU A 129 13.93 -13.08 11.30
N LEU A 130 13.49 -13.66 10.19
CA LEU A 130 14.31 -13.73 8.97
C LEU A 130 14.72 -12.35 8.47
N PHE A 131 13.81 -11.37 8.50
CA PHE A 131 14.13 -10.01 8.12
C PHE A 131 15.06 -9.31 9.10
N ARG A 132 14.95 -9.62 10.39
CA ARG A 132 15.85 -9.09 11.43
C ARG A 132 17.28 -9.61 11.24
N GLU A 133 17.43 -10.87 10.89
CA GLU A 133 18.73 -11.53 10.72
C GLU A 133 19.38 -11.21 9.38
N HIS A 134 18.61 -11.24 8.29
CA HIS A 134 19.13 -11.20 6.93
C HIS A 134 18.75 -9.92 6.14
N GLY A 135 17.87 -9.08 6.69
CA GLY A 135 17.26 -7.96 5.98
C GLY A 135 16.13 -8.40 5.04
N SER A 136 15.31 -7.46 4.62
CA SER A 136 14.11 -7.76 3.81
C SER A 136 14.40 -8.28 2.40
N ASN A 137 15.64 -8.16 1.90
CA ASN A 137 16.04 -8.70 0.61
C ASN A 137 15.91 -10.23 0.52
N VAL A 138 16.01 -10.92 1.67
CA VAL A 138 15.84 -12.38 1.76
C VAL A 138 14.51 -12.85 1.14
N TRP A 139 13.47 -12.01 1.18
CA TRP A 139 12.19 -12.28 0.54
C TRP A 139 12.29 -12.51 -0.96
N PHE A 140 13.16 -11.77 -1.63
CA PHE A 140 13.35 -11.87 -3.07
C PHE A 140 14.40 -12.89 -3.48
N GLU A 141 15.32 -13.23 -2.57
CA GLU A 141 16.48 -14.09 -2.81
C GLU A 141 16.17 -15.58 -2.58
N ARG A 142 15.28 -15.91 -1.64
CA ARG A 142 14.96 -17.29 -1.27
C ARG A 142 13.64 -17.75 -1.89
N ASP A 143 13.51 -19.05 -2.09
CA ASP A 143 12.25 -19.68 -2.51
C ASP A 143 11.24 -19.71 -1.36
N GLU A 144 9.96 -19.91 -1.67
CA GLU A 144 8.85 -19.90 -0.71
C GLU A 144 9.04 -20.90 0.44
N LYS A 145 9.51 -22.10 0.11
CA LYS A 145 9.77 -23.19 1.09
C LYS A 145 10.87 -22.86 2.11
N ASP A 146 11.82 -21.97 1.72
CA ASP A 146 12.93 -21.57 2.57
C ASP A 146 12.58 -20.31 3.40
N LEU A 147 11.43 -19.71 3.11
CA LEU A 147 10.86 -18.56 3.81
C LEU A 147 9.75 -18.95 4.78
N LEU A 148 9.08 -20.08 4.55
CA LEU A 148 8.06 -20.59 5.47
C LEU A 148 8.70 -21.33 6.65
N PRO A 149 8.02 -21.43 7.81
CA PRO A 149 8.48 -22.25 8.92
C PRO A 149 8.75 -23.70 8.49
N GLU A 150 9.75 -24.35 9.09
CA GLU A 150 10.08 -25.74 8.78
C GLU A 150 8.89 -26.66 9.00
N GLY A 151 8.55 -27.44 7.97
CA GLY A 151 7.41 -28.36 8.02
C GLY A 151 6.05 -27.71 7.94
N TYR A 152 5.97 -26.43 7.58
CA TYR A 152 4.68 -25.72 7.43
C TYR A 152 3.77 -26.42 6.43
N THR A 153 2.52 -26.63 6.81
CA THR A 153 1.45 -27.22 5.99
C THR A 153 0.18 -26.39 6.10
N ASN A 154 -0.62 -26.38 5.05
CA ASN A 154 -1.90 -25.69 5.04
C ASN A 154 -2.93 -26.51 4.25
N GLU A 155 -4.18 -26.59 4.72
CA GLU A 155 -5.25 -27.35 4.06
C GLU A 155 -5.58 -26.85 2.66
N HIS A 156 -5.33 -25.56 2.37
CA HIS A 156 -5.50 -24.96 1.05
C HIS A 156 -4.32 -25.21 0.09
N SER A 157 -3.26 -25.90 0.58
CA SER A 157 -2.09 -26.31 -0.21
C SER A 157 -1.75 -27.77 0.07
N PRO A 158 -2.59 -28.71 -0.34
CA PRO A 158 -2.41 -30.13 -0.03
C PRO A 158 -1.13 -30.76 -0.64
N ASN A 159 -0.58 -30.14 -1.69
CA ASN A 159 0.68 -30.55 -2.31
C ASN A 159 1.90 -29.76 -1.81
N GLY A 160 1.70 -28.86 -0.84
CA GLY A 160 2.79 -28.04 -0.27
C GLY A 160 3.33 -26.99 -1.26
N ILE A 161 2.51 -26.54 -2.23
CA ILE A 161 2.91 -25.52 -3.17
C ILE A 161 2.39 -24.16 -2.69
N PHE A 162 3.31 -23.22 -2.51
CA PHE A 162 3.00 -21.85 -2.09
C PHE A 162 3.59 -20.86 -3.07
N LYS A 163 2.99 -19.67 -3.12
CA LYS A 163 3.49 -18.53 -3.90
C LYS A 163 3.60 -17.32 -3.00
N LYS A 164 4.70 -16.60 -3.08
CA LYS A 164 4.88 -15.35 -2.32
C LYS A 164 4.34 -14.15 -3.09
N GLU A 165 3.87 -13.16 -2.35
CA GLU A 165 3.50 -11.86 -2.90
C GLU A 165 4.75 -11.19 -3.52
N LYS A 166 4.55 -10.50 -4.64
CA LYS A 166 5.62 -9.78 -5.37
C LYS A 166 5.53 -8.28 -5.23
N ASP A 167 4.40 -7.79 -4.75
CA ASP A 167 4.21 -6.38 -4.50
C ASP A 167 4.99 -5.94 -3.25
N ILE A 168 5.36 -4.68 -3.24
CA ILE A 168 6.01 -4.04 -2.08
C ILE A 168 5.02 -3.14 -1.36
N MET A 169 5.34 -2.78 -0.13
CA MET A 169 4.56 -1.82 0.63
C MET A 169 4.69 -0.41 0.07
N ASP A 170 3.66 0.39 0.27
CA ASP A 170 3.70 1.83 0.08
C ASP A 170 4.82 2.44 0.95
N VAL A 171 5.65 3.28 0.38
CA VAL A 171 6.73 3.98 1.11
C VAL A 171 6.21 4.79 2.30
N TRP A 172 4.94 5.19 2.29
CA TRP A 172 4.30 5.82 3.45
C TRP A 172 4.06 4.85 4.61
N PHE A 173 4.02 3.55 4.36
CA PHE A 173 4.04 2.54 5.40
C PHE A 173 5.43 2.51 6.08
N ASP A 174 6.49 2.48 5.29
CA ASP A 174 7.86 2.48 5.80
C ASP A 174 8.13 3.73 6.64
N SER A 175 7.84 4.92 6.10
CA SER A 175 8.03 6.18 6.82
C SER A 175 7.11 6.30 8.03
N GLY A 176 5.88 5.83 7.93
CA GLY A 176 4.91 5.83 9.03
C GLY A 176 5.29 4.92 10.19
N SER A 177 6.12 3.89 9.94
CA SER A 177 6.63 2.95 10.95
C SER A 177 7.88 3.49 11.70
N SER A 178 8.40 4.66 11.35
CA SER A 178 9.62 5.23 11.92
C SER A 178 9.58 5.41 13.45
N HIS A 179 8.41 5.66 14.02
CA HIS A 179 8.23 5.75 15.48
C HIS A 179 8.51 4.40 16.17
N THR A 180 8.18 3.27 15.54
CA THR A 180 8.54 1.94 16.05
C THR A 180 10.01 1.63 15.78
N GLY A 181 10.44 1.68 14.52
CA GLY A 181 11.79 1.28 14.12
C GLY A 181 12.93 2.19 14.64
N VAL A 182 12.61 3.42 15.05
CA VAL A 182 13.62 4.34 15.59
C VAL A 182 13.40 4.59 17.08
N MET A 183 12.19 4.97 17.49
CA MET A 183 11.98 5.39 18.87
C MET A 183 11.82 4.19 19.81
N VAL A 184 10.91 3.28 19.52
CA VAL A 184 10.65 2.10 20.37
C VAL A 184 11.86 1.17 20.40
N GLU A 185 12.39 0.80 19.23
CA GLU A 185 13.53 -0.13 19.13
C GLU A 185 14.81 0.39 19.81
N ARG A 186 14.98 1.71 19.92
CA ARG A 186 16.13 2.33 20.60
C ARG A 186 15.84 2.72 22.06
N GLY A 187 14.69 2.33 22.60
CA GLY A 187 14.32 2.58 23.98
C GLY A 187 13.96 4.03 24.30
N PHE A 188 13.57 4.82 23.29
CA PHE A 188 13.04 6.16 23.50
C PHE A 188 11.56 6.14 23.88
N ASN A 189 11.05 7.28 24.36
CA ASN A 189 9.66 7.41 24.77
C ASN A 189 8.68 7.24 23.60
N TYR A 190 7.60 6.53 23.88
CA TYR A 190 6.42 6.42 23.01
C TYR A 190 5.14 6.75 23.80
N PRO A 191 4.28 7.67 23.34
CA PRO A 191 4.43 8.56 22.18
C PRO A 191 5.59 9.54 22.30
N VAL A 192 6.10 10.02 21.17
CA VAL A 192 7.18 11.03 21.16
C VAL A 192 6.64 12.40 21.55
N ASP A 193 7.51 13.23 22.16
CA ASP A 193 7.12 14.54 22.68
C ASP A 193 6.90 15.58 21.57
N LEU A 194 7.63 15.50 20.47
CA LEU A 194 7.53 16.42 19.35
C LEU A 194 7.64 15.69 18.01
N TYR A 195 6.65 15.93 17.15
CA TYR A 195 6.61 15.46 15.76
C TYR A 195 6.50 16.67 14.86
N PHE A 196 7.56 16.98 14.11
CA PHE A 196 7.71 18.29 13.48
C PHE A 196 8.00 18.17 11.99
N GLU A 197 7.10 18.73 11.18
CA GLU A 197 7.21 18.82 9.74
C GLU A 197 6.31 19.91 9.15
N GLY A 198 6.38 20.09 7.82
CA GLY A 198 5.52 21.00 7.08
C GLY A 198 4.06 20.58 7.01
N SER A 199 3.19 21.51 6.70
CA SER A 199 1.74 21.31 6.69
C SER A 199 1.23 20.36 5.58
N ASP A 200 2.04 20.06 4.58
CA ASP A 200 1.75 19.05 3.55
C ASP A 200 1.75 17.63 4.12
N GLN A 201 2.45 17.40 5.26
CA GLN A 201 2.57 16.10 5.91
C GLN A 201 1.28 15.61 6.61
N TYR A 202 0.26 16.42 6.70
CA TYR A 202 -1.09 15.94 7.06
C TYR A 202 -1.63 14.91 6.04
N ARG A 203 -1.14 14.93 4.80
CA ARG A 203 -1.37 13.89 3.79
C ARG A 203 -0.23 12.88 3.65
N GLY A 204 0.82 13.03 4.40
CA GLY A 204 2.00 12.18 4.35
C GLY A 204 2.30 11.56 5.69
N TRP A 205 3.47 11.91 6.23
CA TRP A 205 4.05 11.28 7.41
C TRP A 205 3.18 11.39 8.67
N PHE A 206 2.55 12.52 8.95
CA PHE A 206 1.64 12.64 10.10
C PHE A 206 0.49 11.64 10.02
N ASN A 207 -0.11 11.51 8.86
CA ASN A 207 -1.25 10.63 8.63
C ASN A 207 -0.86 9.15 8.69
N SER A 208 0.18 8.75 7.96
CA SER A 208 0.64 7.36 7.93
C SER A 208 1.13 6.89 9.29
N SER A 209 1.88 7.74 10.01
CA SER A 209 2.34 7.44 11.36
C SER A 209 1.19 7.27 12.35
N LEU A 210 0.17 8.12 12.27
CA LEU A 210 -1.02 8.02 13.12
C LEU A 210 -1.74 6.67 12.89
N ILE A 211 -1.99 6.32 11.63
CA ILE A 211 -2.67 5.07 11.28
C ILE A 211 -1.90 3.87 11.81
N ILE A 212 -0.60 3.81 11.53
CA ILE A 212 0.24 2.68 11.94
C ILE A 212 0.38 2.64 13.47
N GLY A 213 0.61 3.79 14.11
CA GLY A 213 0.72 3.87 15.56
C GLY A 213 -0.54 3.39 16.28
N VAL A 214 -1.71 3.81 15.84
CA VAL A 214 -2.98 3.36 16.41
C VAL A 214 -3.26 1.90 16.11
N ALA A 215 -2.96 1.44 14.90
CA ALA A 215 -3.15 0.03 14.53
C ALA A 215 -2.24 -0.91 15.33
N ALA A 216 -0.97 -0.56 15.50
CA ALA A 216 0.03 -1.41 16.15
C ALA A 216 0.06 -1.27 17.68
N HIS A 217 -0.15 -0.06 18.20
CA HIS A 217 0.04 0.25 19.62
C HIS A 217 -1.23 0.77 20.32
N GLY A 218 -2.34 0.93 19.57
CA GLY A 218 -3.60 1.45 20.11
C GLY A 218 -3.55 2.94 20.50
N LYS A 219 -2.50 3.68 20.11
CA LYS A 219 -2.25 5.05 20.52
C LYS A 219 -1.55 5.86 19.43
N ALA A 220 -1.82 7.17 19.37
CA ALA A 220 -1.08 8.09 18.50
C ALA A 220 0.42 8.03 18.80
N PRO A 221 1.31 8.11 17.79
CA PRO A 221 2.76 8.01 17.98
C PRO A 221 3.38 9.31 18.53
N TYR A 222 2.63 10.36 18.64
CA TYR A 222 3.04 11.71 19.12
C TYR A 222 2.02 12.27 20.11
N LYS A 223 2.49 13.17 21.00
CA LYS A 223 1.69 13.80 22.05
C LYS A 223 0.99 15.06 21.57
#